data_c2a5024354a86b56febca792d30699ce
#
_entry.id   c2a5024354a86b56febca792d30699ce
#
_cell.length_a   1.000
_cell.length_b   1.000
_cell.length_c   1.000
_cell.angle_alpha   90.00
_cell.angle_beta   90.00
_cell.angle_gamma   90.00
#
_symmetry.space_group_name_H-M   'P 1'
#
loop_
_entity.id
_entity.type
_entity.pdbx_description
1 polymer ?
#
loop_
_entity_poly.entity_id
_entity_poly.type
_entity_poly.pdbx_seq_one_letter_code
_entity_poly.pdbx_strand_id
1 'polypeptide(L)'
;MTPLPLWSCCKLTSERGEKKQKGETTHGSNFNEQLLEAGVHFGHQTRRWNPKMAKYIFTERNGIHVIDLQQTVKMADTAYEFVREAAANDAVILFVGTKKQAAEAVAEEATRAGQYYINHRWLGGTLTNWDTIQKRIARLKEIKQMEADGTFEVLPKKEVALLNKQRARLEKFLGGIEDMPRIPDVIYIVDPHKEQIAVKEAKKLGIPVVAMVDTNADPDEIDVIIPANDDAIRAVN
;
A
#
# COMPACT_ATOMS: atom_id res chain seq x y z
N MET A 1 19.21 26.11 12.44
CA MET A 1 17.79 26.21 12.83
C MET A 1 17.02 25.28 11.92
N THR A 2 16.85 24.06 12.36
CA THR A 2 16.11 22.99 11.64
C THR A 2 14.65 23.04 12.08
N PRO A 3 13.66 23.09 11.19
CA PRO A 3 12.26 23.02 11.57
C PRO A 3 11.93 21.59 12.05
N LEU A 4 11.37 21.49 13.24
CA LEU A 4 10.84 20.27 13.82
C LEU A 4 9.63 19.79 12.99
N PRO A 5 9.44 18.47 12.84
CA PRO A 5 8.30 17.93 12.09
C PRO A 5 6.99 18.21 12.84
N LEU A 6 5.99 18.67 12.12
CA LEU A 6 4.65 19.08 12.56
C LEU A 6 3.77 17.99 13.23
N TRP A 7 4.30 16.82 13.47
CA TRP A 7 3.57 15.66 13.99
C TRP A 7 3.63 15.49 15.51
N SER A 8 4.31 16.41 16.23
CA SER A 8 4.46 16.32 17.68
C SER A 8 3.34 16.99 18.49
N CYS A 9 2.32 17.55 17.86
CA CYS A 9 1.35 18.41 18.54
C CYS A 9 -0.11 17.93 18.54
N CYS A 10 -0.35 16.63 18.41
CA CYS A 10 -1.71 16.09 18.60
C CYS A 10 -1.81 15.27 19.89
N LYS A 11 -1.44 15.89 21.03
CA LYS A 11 -1.94 15.48 22.35
C LYS A 11 -3.16 16.33 22.68
N LEU A 12 -4.31 15.70 22.50
CA LEU A 12 -5.57 15.84 23.25
C LEU A 12 -5.69 17.05 24.18
N THR A 13 -6.50 18.02 23.79
CA THR A 13 -7.36 18.72 24.72
C THR A 13 -8.80 18.37 24.39
N SER A 14 -9.38 17.50 25.21
CA SER A 14 -10.81 17.34 25.33
C SER A 14 -11.38 18.63 25.95
N GLU A 15 -12.34 19.20 25.30
CA GLU A 15 -13.53 19.87 25.84
C GLU A 15 -14.07 20.86 24.83
N ARG A 16 -15.06 20.45 24.09
CA ARG A 16 -16.28 21.25 23.84
C ARG A 16 -17.32 20.36 23.18
N GLY A 17 -18.38 20.12 23.93
CA GLY A 17 -19.55 19.38 23.48
C GLY A 17 -20.26 20.11 22.35
N GLU A 18 -20.38 19.46 21.21
CA GLU A 18 -21.43 19.67 20.25
C GLU A 18 -22.03 18.31 19.90
N LYS A 19 -23.33 18.21 20.22
CA LYS A 19 -24.17 17.06 19.86
C LYS A 19 -24.20 16.94 18.34
N LYS A 20 -23.34 16.10 17.76
CA LYS A 20 -23.53 15.60 16.41
C LYS A 20 -24.58 14.50 16.45
N GLN A 21 -25.68 14.74 15.77
CA GLN A 21 -26.73 13.78 15.49
C GLN A 21 -26.10 12.50 14.94
N LYS A 22 -26.41 11.36 15.58
CA LYS A 22 -26.16 10.03 15.04
C LYS A 22 -27.00 9.89 13.77
N GLY A 23 -26.38 10.13 12.63
CA GLY A 23 -26.82 9.55 11.38
C GLY A 23 -26.51 8.05 11.46
N GLU A 24 -27.51 7.23 11.68
CA GLU A 24 -27.43 5.79 11.50
C GLU A 24 -27.09 5.53 10.03
N THR A 25 -25.86 5.14 9.79
CA THR A 25 -25.41 4.71 8.47
C THR A 25 -26.03 3.33 8.19
N THR A 26 -27.07 3.32 7.36
CA THR A 26 -27.75 2.13 6.83
C THR A 26 -26.84 1.29 5.89
N HIS A 27 -25.53 1.46 5.95
CA HIS A 27 -24.56 0.68 5.16
C HIS A 27 -24.10 -0.63 5.82
N GLY A 28 -24.42 -0.87 7.09
CA GLY A 28 -23.77 -1.95 7.86
C GLY A 28 -24.14 -3.38 7.44
N SER A 29 -25.34 -3.66 6.94
CA SER A 29 -25.74 -5.04 6.59
C SER A 29 -25.25 -5.45 5.20
N ASN A 30 -25.42 -4.63 4.20
CA ASN A 30 -24.96 -4.93 2.83
C ASN A 30 -23.43 -4.99 2.73
N PHE A 31 -22.72 -4.16 3.48
CA PHE A 31 -21.25 -4.15 3.46
C PHE A 31 -20.67 -5.43 4.08
N ASN A 32 -21.23 -5.92 5.18
CA ASN A 32 -20.82 -7.18 5.79
C ASN A 32 -21.05 -8.39 4.87
N GLU A 33 -22.17 -8.42 4.13
CA GLU A 33 -22.44 -9.47 3.14
C GLU A 33 -21.43 -9.43 1.99
N GLN A 34 -21.11 -8.26 1.48
CA GLN A 34 -20.09 -8.09 0.44
C GLN A 34 -18.70 -8.55 0.89
N LEU A 35 -18.30 -8.22 2.14
CA LEU A 35 -17.03 -8.69 2.70
C LEU A 35 -17.01 -10.22 2.87
N LEU A 36 -18.12 -10.81 3.26
CA LEU A 36 -18.26 -12.29 3.36
C LEU A 36 -18.15 -12.94 1.98
N GLU A 37 -18.84 -12.43 0.97
CA GLU A 37 -18.78 -12.91 -0.41
C GLU A 37 -17.39 -12.74 -1.05
N ALA A 38 -16.71 -11.65 -0.73
CA ALA A 38 -15.34 -11.42 -1.14
C ALA A 38 -14.32 -12.33 -0.45
N GLY A 39 -14.72 -13.02 0.64
CA GLY A 39 -13.85 -13.92 1.39
C GLY A 39 -12.82 -13.20 2.28
N VAL A 40 -13.12 -11.98 2.69
CA VAL A 40 -12.24 -11.13 3.54
C VAL A 40 -11.99 -11.78 4.91
N HIS A 41 -12.94 -12.57 5.40
CA HIS A 41 -12.89 -13.22 6.70
C HIS A 41 -11.95 -14.43 6.79
N PHE A 42 -11.48 -14.97 5.69
CA PHE A 42 -10.54 -16.08 5.70
C PHE A 42 -9.12 -15.59 5.98
N GLY A 43 -8.48 -16.18 6.97
CA GLY A 43 -7.07 -15.96 7.24
C GLY A 43 -6.22 -17.14 6.79
N HIS A 44 -4.96 -17.14 7.19
CA HIS A 44 -4.02 -18.22 6.91
C HIS A 44 -4.25 -19.45 7.79
N GLN A 45 -3.56 -20.55 7.44
CA GLN A 45 -3.56 -21.77 8.23
C GLN A 45 -3.04 -21.50 9.65
N THR A 46 -3.63 -22.20 10.63
CA THR A 46 -3.29 -22.05 12.06
C THR A 46 -1.81 -22.23 12.38
N ARG A 47 -1.06 -22.99 11.56
CA ARG A 47 0.39 -23.17 11.74
C ARG A 47 1.24 -21.94 11.37
N ARG A 48 0.68 -20.98 10.62
CA ARG A 48 1.39 -19.82 10.07
C ARG A 48 0.98 -18.50 10.69
N TRP A 49 0.21 -18.53 11.76
CA TRP A 49 -0.33 -17.33 12.37
C TRP A 49 0.69 -16.63 13.28
N ASN A 50 0.49 -15.34 13.50
CA ASN A 50 1.20 -14.57 14.49
C ASN A 50 0.34 -14.45 15.76
N PRO A 51 0.84 -14.84 16.98
CA PRO A 51 0.09 -14.71 18.22
C PRO A 51 -0.45 -13.31 18.52
N LYS A 52 0.23 -12.26 18.06
CA LYS A 52 -0.20 -10.88 18.21
C LYS A 52 -1.50 -10.55 17.47
N MET A 53 -1.83 -11.37 16.45
CA MET A 53 -3.09 -11.26 15.70
C MET A 53 -4.28 -11.88 16.42
N ALA A 54 -4.10 -12.53 17.59
CA ALA A 54 -5.16 -13.20 18.34
C ALA A 54 -6.38 -12.30 18.59
N LYS A 55 -6.17 -11.01 18.83
CA LYS A 55 -7.24 -10.02 19.07
C LYS A 55 -8.15 -9.74 17.88
N TYR A 56 -7.71 -10.09 16.66
CA TYR A 56 -8.45 -9.89 15.41
C TYR A 56 -9.06 -11.18 14.86
N ILE A 57 -8.80 -12.31 15.52
CA ILE A 57 -9.28 -13.62 15.11
C ILE A 57 -10.57 -13.93 15.88
N PHE A 58 -11.64 -14.22 15.17
CA PHE A 58 -12.93 -14.61 15.74
C PHE A 58 -12.93 -16.07 16.19
N THR A 59 -12.45 -16.99 15.33
CA THR A 59 -12.45 -18.42 15.59
C THR A 59 -11.49 -19.15 14.67
N GLU A 60 -11.32 -20.46 14.92
CA GLU A 60 -10.66 -21.40 14.02
C GLU A 60 -11.67 -22.35 13.41
N ARG A 61 -11.60 -22.58 12.11
CA ARG A 61 -12.44 -23.54 11.42
C ARG A 61 -11.63 -24.29 10.34
N ASN A 62 -11.66 -25.62 10.40
CA ASN A 62 -10.93 -26.49 9.45
C ASN A 62 -9.42 -26.19 9.36
N GLY A 63 -8.76 -25.79 10.46
CA GLY A 63 -7.34 -25.46 10.48
C GLY A 63 -6.99 -24.12 9.83
N ILE A 64 -7.99 -23.25 9.63
CA ILE A 64 -7.85 -21.90 9.10
C ILE A 64 -8.42 -20.93 10.13
N HIS A 65 -7.72 -19.83 10.39
CA HIS A 65 -8.23 -18.74 11.21
C HIS A 65 -9.30 -17.93 10.47
N VAL A 66 -10.33 -17.53 11.18
CA VAL A 66 -11.40 -16.66 10.68
C VAL A 66 -11.24 -15.30 11.35
N ILE A 67 -11.11 -14.25 10.54
CA ILE A 67 -10.95 -12.87 10.98
C ILE A 67 -12.32 -12.31 11.41
N ASP A 68 -12.32 -11.50 12.46
CA ASP A 68 -13.52 -10.79 12.95
C ASP A 68 -13.87 -9.61 12.05
N LEU A 69 -14.88 -9.82 11.18
CA LEU A 69 -15.33 -8.78 10.24
C LEU A 69 -15.88 -7.52 10.94
N GLN A 70 -16.41 -7.63 12.15
CA GLN A 70 -16.91 -6.45 12.88
C GLN A 70 -15.76 -5.49 13.23
N GLN A 71 -14.60 -6.06 13.57
CA GLN A 71 -13.40 -5.27 13.78
C GLN A 71 -12.83 -4.76 12.46
N THR A 72 -12.84 -5.59 11.41
CA THR A 72 -12.39 -5.19 10.06
C THR A 72 -13.13 -3.95 9.58
N VAL A 73 -14.46 -3.91 9.66
CA VAL A 73 -15.26 -2.74 9.25
C VAL A 73 -14.86 -1.49 10.01
N LYS A 74 -14.79 -1.56 11.34
CA LYS A 74 -14.42 -0.39 12.17
C LYS A 74 -13.03 0.14 11.86
N MET A 75 -12.08 -0.78 11.62
CA MET A 75 -10.69 -0.41 11.33
C MET A 75 -10.55 0.07 9.89
N ALA A 76 -11.32 -0.47 8.95
CA ALA A 76 -11.41 0.03 7.58
C ALA A 76 -11.98 1.46 7.53
N ASP A 77 -13.02 1.76 8.31
CA ASP A 77 -13.56 3.12 8.41
C ASP A 77 -12.51 4.10 8.96
N THR A 78 -11.76 3.69 9.99
CA THR A 78 -10.66 4.50 10.53
C THR A 78 -9.56 4.73 9.49
N ALA A 79 -9.18 3.68 8.75
CA ALA A 79 -8.19 3.77 7.68
C ALA A 79 -8.68 4.67 6.54
N TYR A 80 -9.95 4.55 6.17
CA TYR A 80 -10.58 5.40 5.16
C TYR A 80 -10.53 6.88 5.56
N GLU A 81 -10.90 7.20 6.80
CA GLU A 81 -10.85 8.58 7.29
C GLU A 81 -9.43 9.14 7.28
N PHE A 82 -8.45 8.33 7.70
CA PHE A 82 -7.03 8.70 7.69
C PHE A 82 -6.53 8.99 6.26
N VAL A 83 -6.80 8.09 5.32
CA VAL A 83 -6.37 8.26 3.92
C VAL A 83 -7.11 9.42 3.26
N ARG A 84 -8.40 9.62 3.55
CA ARG A 84 -9.19 10.75 3.06
C ARG A 84 -8.63 12.09 3.55
N GLU A 85 -8.24 12.17 4.82
CA GLU A 85 -7.63 13.38 5.38
C GLU A 85 -6.26 13.66 4.74
N ALA A 86 -5.44 12.63 4.55
CA ALA A 86 -4.18 12.73 3.84
C ALA A 86 -4.38 13.22 2.39
N ALA A 87 -5.32 12.63 1.66
CA ALA A 87 -5.64 13.03 0.29
C ALA A 87 -6.18 14.46 0.20
N ALA A 88 -6.97 14.93 1.18
CA ALA A 88 -7.43 16.31 1.26
C ALA A 88 -6.31 17.32 1.46
N ASN A 89 -5.15 16.88 1.95
CA ASN A 89 -3.94 17.68 2.12
C ASN A 89 -2.92 17.48 0.97
N ASP A 90 -3.36 17.00 -0.18
CA ASP A 90 -2.51 16.72 -1.36
C ASP A 90 -1.33 15.78 -1.05
N ALA A 91 -1.52 14.82 -0.17
CA ALA A 91 -0.50 13.85 0.18
C ALA A 91 -0.21 12.90 -0.98
N VAL A 92 1.06 12.60 -1.17
CA VAL A 92 1.53 11.56 -2.10
C VAL A 92 1.36 10.20 -1.44
N ILE A 93 0.53 9.33 -2.01
CA ILE A 93 0.25 8.00 -1.48
C ILE A 93 0.90 6.96 -2.39
N LEU A 94 1.66 6.04 -1.79
CA LEU A 94 2.27 4.94 -2.50
C LEU A 94 1.57 3.62 -2.14
N PHE A 95 0.98 2.98 -3.14
CA PHE A 95 0.37 1.66 -2.99
C PHE A 95 1.39 0.56 -3.29
N VAL A 96 1.52 -0.40 -2.37
CA VAL A 96 2.47 -1.50 -2.47
C VAL A 96 1.75 -2.84 -2.35
N GLY A 97 1.83 -3.65 -3.40
CA GLY A 97 1.26 -4.98 -3.40
C GLY A 97 1.93 -5.86 -4.44
N THR A 98 2.94 -6.63 -4.01
CA THR A 98 3.71 -7.50 -4.91
C THR A 98 3.16 -8.93 -4.96
N LYS A 99 2.12 -9.23 -4.21
CA LYS A 99 1.43 -10.51 -4.25
C LYS A 99 0.71 -10.65 -5.59
N LYS A 100 0.76 -11.82 -6.20
CA LYS A 100 0.15 -12.04 -7.52
C LYS A 100 -1.33 -11.68 -7.55
N GLN A 101 -2.03 -11.93 -6.45
CA GLN A 101 -3.45 -11.64 -6.28
C GLN A 101 -3.75 -10.15 -6.16
N ALA A 102 -2.82 -9.37 -5.61
CA ALA A 102 -2.97 -7.94 -5.36
C ALA A 102 -2.37 -7.06 -6.47
N ALA A 103 -1.43 -7.58 -7.26
CA ALA A 103 -0.60 -6.79 -8.16
C ALA A 103 -1.39 -6.02 -9.23
N GLU A 104 -2.44 -6.62 -9.77
CA GLU A 104 -3.30 -6.00 -10.80
C GLU A 104 -4.24 -4.99 -10.17
N ALA A 105 -4.93 -5.37 -9.10
CA ALA A 105 -5.83 -4.52 -8.34
C ALA A 105 -5.15 -3.23 -7.83
N VAL A 106 -3.98 -3.38 -7.22
CA VAL A 106 -3.18 -2.25 -6.73
C VAL A 106 -2.78 -1.29 -7.86
N ALA A 107 -2.40 -1.80 -9.03
CA ALA A 107 -2.04 -0.96 -10.17
C ALA A 107 -3.26 -0.21 -10.73
N GLU A 108 -4.39 -0.89 -10.86
CA GLU A 108 -5.63 -0.34 -11.40
C GLU A 108 -6.19 0.76 -10.47
N GLU A 109 -6.34 0.45 -9.18
CA GLU A 109 -6.91 1.38 -8.20
C GLU A 109 -5.99 2.58 -7.93
N ALA A 110 -4.69 2.39 -7.85
CA ALA A 110 -3.75 3.49 -7.71
C ALA A 110 -3.78 4.43 -8.92
N THR A 111 -3.85 3.87 -10.13
CA THR A 111 -3.97 4.65 -11.37
C THR A 111 -5.29 5.40 -11.41
N ARG A 112 -6.40 4.77 -11.02
CA ARG A 112 -7.73 5.39 -10.93
C ARG A 112 -7.74 6.57 -9.94
N ALA A 113 -7.00 6.43 -8.83
CA ALA A 113 -6.85 7.48 -7.83
C ALA A 113 -5.82 8.57 -8.20
N GLY A 114 -5.12 8.44 -9.33
CA GLY A 114 -4.03 9.37 -9.71
C GLY A 114 -2.83 9.29 -8.77
N GLN A 115 -2.62 8.15 -8.12
CA GLN A 115 -1.55 7.90 -7.16
C GLN A 115 -0.54 6.87 -7.69
N TYR A 116 0.49 6.59 -6.92
CA TYR A 116 1.64 5.80 -7.33
C TYR A 116 1.58 4.37 -6.78
N TYR A 117 2.21 3.42 -7.48
CA TYR A 117 2.18 2.03 -7.04
C TYR A 117 3.47 1.26 -7.33
N ILE A 118 3.70 0.20 -6.56
CA ILE A 118 4.70 -0.83 -6.80
C ILE A 118 4.00 -2.18 -6.71
N ASN A 119 3.83 -2.84 -7.85
CA ASN A 119 3.06 -4.07 -7.98
C ASN A 119 3.87 -5.32 -8.35
N HIS A 120 5.20 -5.20 -8.52
CA HIS A 120 6.04 -6.36 -8.83
C HIS A 120 6.94 -6.75 -7.67
N ARG A 121 8.04 -6.06 -7.46
CA ARG A 121 8.98 -6.35 -6.39
C ARG A 121 9.50 -5.06 -5.80
N TRP A 122 9.43 -4.98 -4.47
CA TRP A 122 10.10 -3.90 -3.75
C TRP A 122 11.61 -4.00 -3.91
N LEU A 123 12.24 -2.94 -4.35
CA LEU A 123 13.69 -2.84 -4.42
C LEU A 123 14.19 -2.26 -3.10
N GLY A 124 15.09 -2.97 -2.40
CA GLY A 124 15.67 -2.43 -1.18
C GLY A 124 16.33 -1.08 -1.43
N GLY A 125 16.02 -0.08 -0.59
CA GLY A 125 16.46 1.29 -0.75
C GLY A 125 15.53 2.16 -1.60
N THR A 126 14.35 1.71 -1.95
CA THR A 126 13.39 2.50 -2.76
C THR A 126 13.07 3.84 -2.10
N LEU A 127 12.93 3.89 -0.81
CA LEU A 127 12.67 5.12 -0.06
C LEU A 127 13.93 5.69 0.57
N THR A 128 14.72 4.83 1.21
CA THR A 128 15.93 5.25 1.96
C THR A 128 17.07 5.68 1.05
N ASN A 129 17.05 5.32 -0.22
CA ASN A 129 18.02 5.74 -1.23
C ASN A 129 17.30 6.32 -2.46
N TRP A 130 16.39 7.26 -2.21
CA TRP A 130 15.53 7.88 -3.21
C TRP A 130 16.30 8.55 -4.35
N ASP A 131 17.41 9.21 -4.06
CA ASP A 131 18.25 9.85 -5.08
C ASP A 131 18.75 8.85 -6.16
N THR A 132 19.08 7.63 -5.73
CA THR A 132 19.48 6.58 -6.68
C THR A 132 18.30 6.08 -7.49
N ILE A 133 17.13 5.96 -6.90
CA ILE A 133 15.89 5.59 -7.59
C ILE A 133 15.52 6.66 -8.61
N GLN A 134 15.58 7.94 -8.26
CA GLN A 134 15.34 9.04 -9.20
C GLN A 134 16.28 8.98 -10.42
N LYS A 135 17.56 8.70 -10.22
CA LYS A 135 18.51 8.50 -11.34
C LYS A 135 18.11 7.35 -12.25
N ARG A 136 17.54 6.27 -11.69
CA ARG A 136 17.02 5.14 -12.47
C ARG A 136 15.75 5.50 -13.23
N ILE A 137 14.86 6.29 -12.61
CA ILE A 137 13.67 6.82 -13.26
C ILE A 137 14.05 7.78 -14.39
N ALA A 138 15.01 8.68 -14.14
CA ALA A 138 15.52 9.57 -15.17
C ALA A 138 16.08 8.78 -16.37
N ARG A 139 16.82 7.69 -16.10
CA ARG A 139 17.31 6.80 -17.16
C ARG A 139 16.18 6.12 -17.94
N LEU A 140 15.10 5.73 -17.27
CA LEU A 140 13.92 5.19 -17.93
C LEU A 140 13.29 6.23 -18.88
N LYS A 141 13.09 7.46 -18.41
CA LYS A 141 12.56 8.58 -19.20
C LYS A 141 13.48 8.90 -20.39
N GLU A 142 14.79 8.90 -20.19
CA GLU A 142 15.77 9.10 -21.25
C GLU A 142 15.66 8.04 -22.36
N ILE A 143 15.53 6.75 -22.00
CA ILE A 143 15.39 5.68 -23.00
C ILE A 143 14.07 5.82 -23.77
N LYS A 144 12.97 6.17 -23.10
CA LYS A 144 11.68 6.45 -23.74
C LYS A 144 11.77 7.64 -24.71
N GLN A 145 12.50 8.69 -24.32
CA GLN A 145 12.73 9.85 -25.15
C GLN A 145 13.54 9.52 -26.40
N MET A 146 14.64 8.74 -26.24
CA MET A 146 15.46 8.27 -27.38
C MET A 146 14.65 7.49 -28.41
N GLU A 147 13.66 6.72 -27.96
CA GLU A 147 12.76 6.00 -28.87
C GLU A 147 11.82 6.96 -29.60
N ALA A 148 11.23 7.93 -28.88
CA ALA A 148 10.33 8.92 -29.43
C ALA A 148 11.04 9.86 -30.43
N ASP A 149 12.30 10.20 -30.19
CA ASP A 149 13.13 11.07 -31.05
C ASP A 149 13.70 10.34 -32.29
N GLY A 150 13.41 9.03 -32.46
CA GLY A 150 13.92 8.22 -33.58
C GLY A 150 15.41 7.87 -33.48
N THR A 151 16.06 8.11 -32.34
CA THR A 151 17.50 7.80 -32.12
C THR A 151 17.76 6.29 -32.28
N PHE A 152 16.78 5.44 -32.06
CA PHE A 152 16.89 4.00 -32.24
C PHE A 152 17.12 3.55 -33.68
N GLU A 153 16.74 4.41 -34.67
CA GLU A 153 16.96 4.11 -36.08
C GLU A 153 18.42 4.26 -36.51
N VAL A 154 19.17 5.12 -35.80
CA VAL A 154 20.59 5.41 -36.08
C VAL A 154 21.52 4.43 -35.35
N LEU A 155 21.06 3.84 -34.26
CA LEU A 155 21.85 2.94 -33.42
C LEU A 155 22.00 1.52 -34.02
N PRO A 156 23.09 0.82 -33.75
CA PRO A 156 23.23 -0.58 -34.11
C PRO A 156 22.15 -1.44 -33.47
N LYS A 157 21.58 -2.40 -34.19
CA LYS A 157 20.52 -3.30 -33.70
C LYS A 157 20.83 -3.97 -32.35
N LYS A 158 22.11 -4.29 -32.09
CA LYS A 158 22.53 -4.89 -30.82
C LYS A 158 22.36 -3.91 -29.64
N GLU A 159 22.65 -2.64 -29.82
CA GLU A 159 22.50 -1.61 -28.78
C GLU A 159 21.03 -1.32 -28.51
N VAL A 160 20.23 -1.20 -29.56
CA VAL A 160 18.76 -1.06 -29.45
C VAL A 160 18.16 -2.21 -28.65
N ALA A 161 18.59 -3.45 -28.90
CA ALA A 161 18.13 -4.62 -28.15
C ALA A 161 18.51 -4.55 -26.66
N LEU A 162 19.69 -4.05 -26.32
CA LEU A 162 20.13 -3.84 -24.94
C LEU A 162 19.33 -2.74 -24.25
N LEU A 163 19.10 -1.61 -24.92
CA LEU A 163 18.28 -0.50 -24.40
C LEU A 163 16.84 -0.94 -24.18
N ASN A 164 16.24 -1.67 -25.09
CA ASN A 164 14.90 -2.21 -24.93
C ASN A 164 14.79 -3.17 -23.74
N LYS A 165 15.80 -4.05 -23.56
CA LYS A 165 15.85 -4.95 -22.38
C LYS A 165 15.99 -4.16 -21.09
N GLN A 166 16.79 -3.08 -21.08
CA GLN A 166 16.94 -2.20 -19.92
C GLN A 166 15.65 -1.46 -19.64
N ARG A 167 14.99 -0.88 -20.66
CA ARG A 167 13.68 -0.21 -20.53
C ARG A 167 12.64 -1.14 -19.92
N ALA A 168 12.41 -2.30 -20.52
CA ALA A 168 11.43 -3.27 -20.03
C ALA A 168 11.66 -3.66 -18.56
N ARG A 169 12.94 -3.79 -18.15
CA ARG A 169 13.28 -4.08 -16.76
C ARG A 169 12.96 -2.90 -15.83
N LEU A 170 13.33 -1.67 -16.21
CA LEU A 170 13.08 -0.48 -15.41
C LEU A 170 11.57 -0.19 -15.32
N GLU A 171 10.86 -0.28 -16.43
CA GLU A 171 9.42 -0.07 -16.50
C GLU A 171 8.65 -1.06 -15.62
N LYS A 172 9.05 -2.32 -15.65
CA LYS A 172 8.45 -3.35 -14.79
C LYS A 172 8.54 -3.04 -13.30
N PHE A 173 9.65 -2.47 -12.81
CA PHE A 173 9.87 -2.25 -11.39
C PHE A 173 9.62 -0.82 -10.91
N LEU A 174 9.74 0.15 -11.80
CA LEU A 174 9.67 1.58 -11.46
C LEU A 174 8.57 2.32 -12.23
N GLY A 175 7.86 1.65 -13.16
CA GLY A 175 6.84 2.30 -13.97
C GLY A 175 5.73 2.95 -13.16
N GLY A 176 5.27 2.32 -12.08
CA GLY A 176 4.23 2.88 -11.23
C GLY A 176 4.66 4.07 -10.34
N ILE A 177 5.97 4.35 -10.26
CA ILE A 177 6.52 5.50 -9.52
C ILE A 177 7.28 6.48 -10.42
N GLU A 178 7.12 6.34 -11.75
CA GLU A 178 7.87 7.14 -12.74
C GLU A 178 7.63 8.65 -12.57
N ASP A 179 6.40 9.03 -12.27
CA ASP A 179 5.99 10.43 -12.13
C ASP A 179 5.89 10.90 -10.67
N MET A 180 6.34 10.09 -9.73
CA MET A 180 6.31 10.44 -8.32
C MET A 180 7.32 11.57 -8.02
N PRO A 181 6.84 12.76 -7.56
CA PRO A 181 7.69 13.94 -7.45
C PRO A 181 8.62 13.90 -6.24
N ARG A 182 8.21 13.25 -5.18
CA ARG A 182 8.91 13.19 -3.89
C ARG A 182 8.65 11.88 -3.17
N ILE A 183 9.33 11.65 -2.08
CA ILE A 183 9.07 10.54 -1.15
C ILE A 183 7.60 10.61 -0.72
N PRO A 184 6.86 9.49 -0.66
CA PRO A 184 5.45 9.48 -0.31
C PRO A 184 5.22 9.91 1.15
N ASP A 185 4.08 10.55 1.38
CA ASP A 185 3.63 10.99 2.71
C ASP A 185 2.93 9.85 3.46
N VAL A 186 2.32 8.92 2.72
CA VAL A 186 1.63 7.73 3.26
C VAL A 186 1.93 6.53 2.36
N ILE A 187 2.07 5.35 2.97
CA ILE A 187 2.23 4.10 2.23
C ILE A 187 1.08 3.16 2.60
N TYR A 188 0.41 2.64 1.56
CA TYR A 188 -0.58 1.57 1.70
C TYR A 188 0.03 0.24 1.27
N ILE A 189 0.04 -0.75 2.16
CA ILE A 189 0.70 -2.04 1.92
C ILE A 189 -0.32 -3.18 1.99
N VAL A 190 -0.33 -4.03 0.96
CA VAL A 190 -1.02 -5.32 0.97
C VAL A 190 -0.01 -6.41 1.33
N ASP A 191 -0.29 -7.18 2.39
CA ASP A 191 0.60 -8.20 2.95
C ASP A 191 1.94 -7.66 3.49
N PRO A 192 1.95 -7.01 4.68
CA PRO A 192 3.18 -6.48 5.26
C PRO A 192 4.20 -7.57 5.65
N HIS A 193 3.77 -8.82 5.82
CA HIS A 193 4.68 -9.93 6.08
C HIS A 193 5.61 -10.19 4.89
N LYS A 194 5.11 -10.05 3.67
CA LYS A 194 5.92 -10.17 2.44
C LYS A 194 6.75 -8.91 2.18
N GLU A 195 6.19 -7.74 2.49
CA GLU A 195 6.79 -6.44 2.19
C GLU A 195 7.53 -5.84 3.41
N GLN A 196 8.12 -6.67 4.26
CA GLN A 196 8.87 -6.24 5.47
C GLN A 196 9.94 -5.18 5.20
N ILE A 197 10.57 -5.22 4.03
CA ILE A 197 11.59 -4.24 3.66
C ILE A 197 10.96 -2.86 3.48
N ALA A 198 9.80 -2.79 2.82
CA ALA A 198 9.04 -1.55 2.63
C ALA A 198 8.60 -0.96 3.98
N VAL A 199 8.05 -1.79 4.87
CA VAL A 199 7.64 -1.39 6.23
C VAL A 199 8.82 -0.82 7.01
N LYS A 200 9.98 -1.50 7.02
CA LYS A 200 11.19 -1.04 7.72
C LYS A 200 11.73 0.27 7.15
N GLU A 201 11.70 0.45 5.84
CA GLU A 201 12.12 1.70 5.20
C GLU A 201 11.18 2.85 5.54
N ALA A 202 9.86 2.61 5.51
CA ALA A 202 8.85 3.59 5.89
C ALA A 202 9.04 4.06 7.34
N LYS A 203 9.16 3.12 8.27
CA LYS A 203 9.43 3.41 9.68
C LYS A 203 10.71 4.21 9.90
N LYS A 204 11.78 3.86 9.18
CA LYS A 204 13.05 4.58 9.27
C LYS A 204 12.93 6.05 8.86
N LEU A 205 12.03 6.36 7.93
CA LEU A 205 11.77 7.70 7.44
C LEU A 205 10.61 8.40 8.18
N GLY A 206 9.94 7.71 9.11
CA GLY A 206 8.78 8.25 9.81
C GLY A 206 7.54 8.39 8.96
N ILE A 207 7.42 7.61 7.89
CA ILE A 207 6.27 7.62 6.99
C ILE A 207 5.20 6.69 7.56
N PRO A 208 3.96 7.15 7.77
CA PRO A 208 2.87 6.32 8.28
C PRO A 208 2.51 5.21 7.29
N VAL A 209 2.30 4.02 7.84
CA VAL A 209 1.97 2.81 7.10
C VAL A 209 0.53 2.40 7.39
N VAL A 210 -0.29 2.39 6.35
CA VAL A 210 -1.61 1.76 6.34
C VAL A 210 -1.45 0.38 5.72
N ALA A 211 -1.95 -0.67 6.33
CA ALA A 211 -1.81 -1.99 5.72
C ALA A 211 -3.03 -2.89 5.88
N MET A 212 -3.28 -3.66 4.82
CA MET A 212 -4.12 -4.85 4.88
C MET A 212 -3.30 -6.00 5.49
N VAL A 213 -3.74 -6.50 6.64
CA VAL A 213 -2.99 -7.41 7.50
C VAL A 213 -3.75 -8.70 7.66
N ASP A 214 -3.16 -9.81 7.21
CA ASP A 214 -3.69 -11.15 7.48
C ASP A 214 -3.11 -11.73 8.78
N THR A 215 -3.58 -12.87 9.19
CA THR A 215 -3.26 -13.54 10.46
C THR A 215 -1.79 -13.92 10.65
N ASN A 216 -0.96 -13.87 9.61
CA ASN A 216 0.47 -14.21 9.61
C ASN A 216 1.40 -13.02 9.84
N ALA A 217 0.89 -11.79 9.81
CA ALA A 217 1.70 -10.58 9.91
C ALA A 217 1.85 -10.05 11.34
N ASP A 218 2.80 -9.15 11.58
CA ASP A 218 2.98 -8.47 12.86
C ASP A 218 2.22 -7.13 12.86
N PRO A 219 1.14 -7.00 13.66
CA PRO A 219 0.37 -5.77 13.73
C PRO A 219 1.12 -4.60 14.37
N ASP A 220 2.11 -4.85 15.23
CA ASP A 220 2.84 -3.78 15.92
C ASP A 220 3.78 -2.99 14.99
N GLU A 221 3.98 -3.49 13.78
CA GLU A 221 4.78 -2.79 12.77
C GLU A 221 3.98 -1.80 11.92
N ILE A 222 2.67 -1.69 12.10
CA ILE A 222 1.75 -0.95 11.24
C ILE A 222 1.04 0.14 12.05
N ASP A 223 0.92 1.33 11.49
CA ASP A 223 0.26 2.45 12.17
C ASP A 223 -1.26 2.37 12.06
N VAL A 224 -1.76 2.00 10.89
CA VAL A 224 -3.20 1.83 10.64
C VAL A 224 -3.44 0.46 10.01
N ILE A 225 -4.13 -0.40 10.75
CA ILE A 225 -4.31 -1.81 10.40
C ILE A 225 -5.71 -2.03 9.86
N ILE A 226 -5.83 -2.81 8.79
CA ILE A 226 -7.08 -3.35 8.26
C ILE A 226 -6.96 -4.87 8.30
N PRO A 227 -7.53 -5.56 9.31
CA PRO A 227 -7.49 -7.02 9.36
C PRO A 227 -8.32 -7.59 8.22
N ALA A 228 -7.68 -8.26 7.27
CA ALA A 228 -8.36 -8.81 6.10
C ALA A 228 -7.50 -9.86 5.39
N ASN A 229 -8.16 -10.68 4.59
CA ASN A 229 -7.53 -11.70 3.76
C ASN A 229 -6.78 -11.04 2.58
N ASP A 230 -5.50 -11.27 2.49
CA ASP A 230 -4.64 -10.74 1.43
C ASP A 230 -4.43 -11.72 0.25
N ASP A 231 -5.01 -12.94 0.32
CA ASP A 231 -4.93 -13.97 -0.72
C ASP A 231 -6.12 -13.92 -1.70
N ALA A 232 -7.23 -13.31 -1.32
CA ALA A 232 -8.41 -13.23 -2.16
C ALA A 232 -8.40 -11.96 -3.03
N ILE A 233 -8.42 -12.13 -4.35
CA ILE A 233 -8.45 -11.00 -5.31
C ILE A 233 -9.62 -10.05 -5.02
N ARG A 234 -10.81 -10.59 -4.71
CA ARG A 234 -11.99 -9.79 -4.39
C ARG A 234 -11.92 -9.05 -3.06
N ALA A 235 -11.03 -9.48 -2.15
CA ALA A 235 -10.84 -8.81 -0.87
C ALA A 235 -9.87 -7.62 -0.99
N VAL A 236 -9.02 -7.62 -2.00
CA VAL A 236 -8.05 -6.54 -2.26
C VAL A 236 -8.68 -5.41 -3.09
N ASN A 237 -9.63 -5.75 -3.96
CA ASN A 237 -10.43 -4.79 -4.74
C ASN A 237 -11.54 -4.16 -3.88
#